data_5f78532d77253ba157ad574f2eb9ce03
#
_entry.id   5f78532d77253ba157ad574f2eb9ce03
#
_cell.length_a   1.000
_cell.length_b   1.000
_cell.length_c   1.000
_cell.angle_alpha   90.00
_cell.angle_beta   90.00
_cell.angle_gamma   90.00
#
_symmetry.space_group_name_H-M   'P 1'
#
loop_
_entity.id
_entity.type
_entity.pdbx_description
1 polymer ?
#
loop_
_entity_poly.entity_id
_entity_poly.type
_entity_poly.pdbx_seq_one_letter_code
_entity_poly.pdbx_strand_id
1 'polypeptide(L)'
;MWNTVNEQISQAMHFDFKHTIKRQLQSPNSDKLFQLSDGIHQYFVKVAHRSDLERFENEAHNLQLLTKESLFMVPDCITTGANIEFSFIVLEWLELDQQPHTNWHIMGSHLASLHLKHRQAMFGFDQDNFIGPTTQPNRWHKKWNIFFAEERIGWQLQLLHEKGIDLVDKDYFVALIKDMLHSHTVKPSLLHGDFWRGNMGFIQSVPSVFDPSCYYGDREVDIAMSELFAPLPDAFYIAYNKHYPLTQGYEQRKLIYQLYPILNHANIFAGHYLTEAKQQIELLLK
;
A
#
# COMPACT_ATOMS: atom_id res chain seq x y z
N MET A 1 -6.52 -27.16 3.57
CA MET A 1 -5.76 -25.90 3.56
C MET A 1 -4.29 -26.13 3.93
N TRP A 2 -3.95 -26.48 5.19
CA TRP A 2 -2.55 -26.49 5.65
C TRP A 2 -1.67 -27.53 4.95
N ASN A 3 -2.20 -28.68 4.54
CA ASN A 3 -1.46 -29.65 3.73
C ASN A 3 -1.06 -29.03 2.38
N THR A 4 -2.00 -28.32 1.72
CA THR A 4 -1.72 -27.62 0.46
C THR A 4 -0.66 -26.54 0.63
N VAL A 5 -0.71 -25.76 1.73
CA VAL A 5 0.33 -24.76 2.04
C VAL A 5 1.69 -25.43 2.23
N ASN A 6 1.79 -26.50 3.03
CA ASN A 6 3.04 -27.23 3.22
C ASN A 6 3.60 -27.79 1.90
N GLU A 7 2.75 -28.42 1.08
CA GLU A 7 3.13 -28.97 -0.23
C GLU A 7 3.68 -27.88 -1.16
N GLN A 8 3.03 -26.71 -1.21
CA GLN A 8 3.47 -25.63 -2.06
C GLN A 8 4.77 -24.96 -1.56
N ILE A 9 4.95 -24.82 -0.24
CA ILE A 9 6.23 -24.40 0.33
C ILE A 9 7.31 -25.40 -0.05
N SER A 10 7.05 -26.71 0.12
CA SER A 10 8.01 -27.76 -0.21
C SER A 10 8.43 -27.73 -1.67
N GLN A 11 7.47 -27.53 -2.58
CA GLN A 11 7.74 -27.42 -4.03
C GLN A 11 8.56 -26.16 -4.37
N ALA A 12 8.19 -25.02 -3.81
CA ALA A 12 8.88 -23.75 -4.08
C ALA A 12 10.31 -23.74 -3.53
N MET A 13 10.52 -24.33 -2.36
CA MET A 13 11.79 -24.30 -1.64
C MET A 13 12.68 -25.52 -1.91
N HIS A 14 12.18 -26.53 -2.65
CA HIS A 14 12.88 -27.78 -2.99
C HIS A 14 13.36 -28.60 -1.78
N PHE A 15 12.61 -28.57 -0.66
CA PHE A 15 12.80 -29.44 0.50
C PHE A 15 11.45 -29.78 1.14
N ASP A 16 11.40 -30.87 1.91
CA ASP A 16 10.18 -31.31 2.57
C ASP A 16 9.88 -30.40 3.79
N PHE A 17 8.90 -29.53 3.64
CA PHE A 17 8.43 -28.63 4.71
C PHE A 17 7.12 -29.16 5.31
N LYS A 18 7.11 -29.29 6.61
CA LYS A 18 5.91 -29.59 7.37
C LYS A 18 5.92 -28.78 8.66
N HIS A 19 5.05 -27.79 8.76
CA HIS A 19 4.99 -26.97 9.95
C HIS A 19 4.68 -27.82 11.21
N THR A 20 5.43 -27.59 12.26
CA THR A 20 5.21 -28.12 13.61
C THR A 20 4.64 -27.04 14.53
N ILE A 21 4.87 -25.77 14.19
CA ILE A 21 4.38 -24.59 14.89
C ILE A 21 3.49 -23.80 13.93
N LYS A 22 2.30 -23.46 14.40
CA LYS A 22 1.35 -22.56 13.72
C LYS A 22 0.80 -21.58 14.74
N ARG A 23 1.18 -20.32 14.61
CA ARG A 23 0.72 -19.23 15.48
C ARG A 23 -0.13 -18.26 14.66
N GLN A 24 -1.37 -18.04 15.09
CA GLN A 24 -2.19 -16.97 14.50
C GLN A 24 -1.75 -15.62 15.06
N LEU A 25 -1.62 -14.64 14.15
CA LEU A 25 -1.25 -13.28 14.45
C LEU A 25 -2.50 -12.40 14.45
N GLN A 26 -2.41 -11.23 15.06
CA GLN A 26 -3.48 -10.23 14.97
C GLN A 26 -3.51 -9.65 13.55
N SER A 27 -4.71 -9.45 13.04
CA SER A 27 -4.94 -8.81 11.74
C SER A 27 -5.89 -7.63 11.93
N PRO A 28 -5.61 -6.48 11.33
CA PRO A 28 -6.55 -5.35 11.31
C PRO A 28 -7.71 -5.58 10.33
N ASN A 29 -7.57 -6.54 9.41
CA ASN A 29 -8.49 -6.82 8.31
C ASN A 29 -9.18 -8.18 8.48
N SER A 30 -10.00 -8.56 7.49
CA SER A 30 -10.65 -9.87 7.40
C SER A 30 -9.70 -11.04 7.15
N ASP A 31 -8.49 -10.78 6.68
CA ASP A 31 -7.48 -11.79 6.42
C ASP A 31 -7.00 -12.44 7.71
N LYS A 32 -6.77 -13.74 7.67
CA LYS A 32 -6.14 -14.45 8.76
C LYS A 32 -4.65 -14.55 8.54
N LEU A 33 -3.88 -14.06 9.50
CA LEU A 33 -2.43 -14.02 9.44
C LEU A 33 -1.83 -15.12 10.33
N PHE A 34 -0.80 -15.79 9.84
CA PHE A 34 -0.15 -16.87 10.56
C PHE A 34 1.37 -16.81 10.42
N GLN A 35 2.04 -17.22 11.49
CA GLN A 35 3.43 -17.68 11.45
C GLN A 35 3.41 -19.19 11.36
N LEU A 36 4.09 -19.76 10.38
CA LEU A 36 4.37 -21.20 10.26
C LEU A 36 5.86 -21.45 10.45
N SER A 37 6.19 -22.54 11.20
CA SER A 37 7.58 -22.98 11.33
C SER A 37 7.67 -24.49 11.45
N ASP A 38 8.74 -25.09 10.92
CA ASP A 38 9.13 -26.47 11.14
C ASP A 38 10.19 -26.62 12.27
N GLY A 39 10.59 -25.50 12.87
CA GLY A 39 11.66 -25.39 13.87
C GLY A 39 12.99 -24.85 13.31
N ILE A 40 13.14 -24.86 11.98
CA ILE A 40 14.33 -24.33 11.27
C ILE A 40 13.91 -23.15 10.39
N HIS A 41 12.88 -23.35 9.56
CA HIS A 41 12.36 -22.35 8.64
C HIS A 41 11.11 -21.70 9.19
N GLN A 42 10.91 -20.44 8.85
CA GLN A 42 9.74 -19.67 9.28
C GLN A 42 9.16 -18.91 8.09
N TYR A 43 7.83 -18.87 8.03
CA TYR A 43 7.09 -18.19 6.98
C TYR A 43 5.94 -17.37 7.56
N PHE A 44 5.67 -16.24 6.92
CA PHE A 44 4.47 -15.45 7.13
C PHE A 44 3.41 -15.86 6.11
N VAL A 45 2.20 -16.16 6.56
CA VAL A 45 1.13 -16.63 5.68
C VAL A 45 -0.12 -15.78 5.90
N LYS A 46 -0.61 -15.17 4.81
CA LYS A 46 -1.94 -14.56 4.77
C LYS A 46 -2.91 -15.55 4.14
N VAL A 47 -4.10 -15.65 4.74
CA VAL A 47 -5.19 -16.55 4.26
C VAL A 47 -6.47 -15.74 4.16
N ALA A 48 -7.14 -15.85 3.01
CA ALA A 48 -8.42 -15.20 2.73
C ALA A 48 -9.37 -16.16 2.02
N HIS A 49 -10.54 -15.67 1.61
CA HIS A 49 -11.46 -16.44 0.78
C HIS A 49 -10.84 -16.75 -0.59
N ARG A 50 -11.26 -17.84 -1.23
CA ARG A 50 -10.73 -18.27 -2.55
C ARG A 50 -10.78 -17.15 -3.62
N SER A 51 -11.81 -16.31 -3.60
CA SER A 51 -11.95 -15.19 -4.54
C SER A 51 -10.83 -14.15 -4.45
N ASP A 52 -10.07 -14.14 -3.36
CA ASP A 52 -8.99 -13.18 -3.11
C ASP A 52 -7.63 -13.63 -3.67
N LEU A 53 -7.58 -14.72 -4.46
CA LEU A 53 -6.33 -15.21 -5.04
C LEU A 53 -5.63 -14.14 -5.89
N GLU A 54 -6.37 -13.45 -6.74
CA GLU A 54 -5.85 -12.37 -7.59
C GLU A 54 -5.19 -11.26 -6.75
N ARG A 55 -5.77 -10.91 -5.60
CA ARG A 55 -5.20 -9.93 -4.68
C ARG A 55 -3.83 -10.37 -4.15
N PHE A 56 -3.67 -11.64 -3.81
CA PHE A 56 -2.39 -12.20 -3.36
C PHE A 56 -1.36 -12.30 -4.50
N GLU A 57 -1.79 -12.62 -5.71
CA GLU A 57 -0.91 -12.62 -6.89
C GLU A 57 -0.42 -11.21 -7.22
N ASN A 58 -1.30 -10.19 -7.09
CA ASN A 58 -0.93 -8.78 -7.22
C ASN A 58 0.04 -8.34 -6.12
N GLU A 59 -0.17 -8.75 -4.85
CA GLU A 59 0.76 -8.46 -3.77
C GLU A 59 2.15 -9.06 -4.05
N ALA A 60 2.21 -10.32 -4.48
CA ALA A 60 3.46 -10.98 -4.86
C ALA A 60 4.19 -10.22 -5.99
N HIS A 61 3.46 -9.77 -7.01
CA HIS A 61 4.01 -8.97 -8.09
C HIS A 61 4.58 -7.62 -7.60
N ASN A 62 3.83 -6.92 -6.73
CA ASN A 62 4.24 -5.64 -6.17
C ASN A 62 5.48 -5.78 -5.28
N LEU A 63 5.56 -6.83 -4.46
CA LEU A 63 6.75 -7.14 -3.65
C LEU A 63 7.98 -7.38 -4.54
N GLN A 64 7.85 -8.20 -5.58
CA GLN A 64 8.93 -8.46 -6.53
C GLN A 64 9.39 -7.18 -7.24
N LEU A 65 8.46 -6.29 -7.60
CA LEU A 65 8.79 -4.99 -8.19
C LEU A 65 9.59 -4.12 -7.22
N LEU A 66 9.16 -4.02 -5.95
CA LEU A 66 9.86 -3.24 -4.93
C LEU A 66 11.24 -3.83 -4.62
N THR A 67 11.40 -5.15 -4.56
CA THR A 67 12.71 -5.80 -4.41
C THR A 67 13.67 -5.37 -5.52
N LYS A 68 13.20 -5.29 -6.75
CA LYS A 68 14.00 -4.88 -7.91
C LYS A 68 14.28 -3.38 -7.95
N GLU A 69 13.30 -2.55 -7.57
CA GLU A 69 13.33 -1.10 -7.80
C GLU A 69 13.70 -0.28 -6.55
N SER A 70 13.72 -0.86 -5.36
CA SER A 70 14.01 -0.12 -4.13
C SER A 70 15.33 -0.55 -3.47
N LEU A 71 15.70 0.15 -2.41
CA LEU A 71 16.80 -0.19 -1.51
C LEU A 71 16.29 -0.79 -0.20
N PHE A 72 14.99 -0.96 -0.07
CA PHE A 72 14.37 -1.56 1.10
C PHE A 72 14.61 -3.07 1.16
N MET A 73 14.63 -3.62 2.34
CA MET A 73 14.38 -5.05 2.53
C MET A 73 12.88 -5.30 2.30
N VAL A 74 12.57 -6.20 1.41
CA VAL A 74 11.19 -6.56 1.04
C VAL A 74 11.07 -8.07 1.21
N PRO A 75 10.03 -8.60 1.86
CA PRO A 75 9.89 -10.05 2.03
C PRO A 75 9.75 -10.74 0.68
N ASP A 76 10.49 -11.82 0.49
CA ASP A 76 10.34 -12.66 -0.68
C ASP A 76 8.98 -13.38 -0.66
N CYS A 77 8.28 -13.37 -1.80
CA CYS A 77 7.11 -14.22 -1.98
C CYS A 77 7.56 -15.63 -2.32
N ILE A 78 7.29 -16.58 -1.43
CA ILE A 78 7.61 -18.00 -1.60
C ILE A 78 6.63 -18.65 -2.58
N THR A 79 5.33 -18.42 -2.37
CA THR A 79 4.27 -18.94 -3.25
C THR A 79 2.93 -18.25 -2.98
N THR A 80 2.08 -18.24 -3.99
CA THR A 80 0.64 -17.98 -3.85
C THR A 80 -0.14 -19.23 -4.25
N GLY A 81 -1.32 -19.42 -3.68
CA GLY A 81 -2.12 -20.57 -4.04
C GLY A 81 -3.53 -20.52 -3.49
N ALA A 82 -4.32 -21.48 -3.93
CA ALA A 82 -5.70 -21.63 -3.47
C ALA A 82 -6.11 -23.12 -3.38
N ASN A 83 -7.12 -23.37 -2.56
CA ASN A 83 -7.89 -24.59 -2.60
C ASN A 83 -9.38 -24.27 -2.91
N ILE A 84 -10.30 -25.16 -2.57
CA ILE A 84 -11.73 -24.99 -2.87
C ILE A 84 -12.32 -23.76 -2.13
N GLU A 85 -11.88 -23.49 -0.91
CA GLU A 85 -12.48 -22.47 -0.02
C GLU A 85 -11.58 -21.24 0.21
N PHE A 86 -10.27 -21.44 0.23
CA PHE A 86 -9.29 -20.43 0.65
C PHE A 86 -8.24 -20.17 -0.43
N SER A 87 -7.75 -18.95 -0.43
CA SER A 87 -6.50 -18.54 -1.08
C SER A 87 -5.47 -18.14 -0.02
N PHE A 88 -4.21 -18.14 -0.39
CA PHE A 88 -3.11 -17.77 0.49
C PHE A 88 -1.92 -17.22 -0.28
N ILE A 89 -1.14 -16.40 0.42
CA ILE A 89 0.21 -16.01 0.05
C ILE A 89 1.15 -16.43 1.17
N VAL A 90 2.29 -16.98 0.81
CA VAL A 90 3.37 -17.35 1.73
C VAL A 90 4.55 -16.42 1.46
N LEU A 91 4.97 -15.69 2.48
CA LEU A 91 6.10 -14.77 2.43
C LEU A 91 7.20 -15.25 3.35
N GLU A 92 8.40 -14.79 3.10
CA GLU A 92 9.51 -14.83 4.04
C GLU A 92 9.09 -14.26 5.38
N TRP A 93 9.51 -14.91 6.47
CA TRP A 93 9.34 -14.35 7.81
C TRP A 93 10.44 -13.32 8.09
N LEU A 94 10.05 -12.08 8.31
CA LEU A 94 10.97 -11.01 8.66
C LEU A 94 11.05 -10.83 10.18
N GLU A 95 12.24 -10.98 10.75
CA GLU A 95 12.51 -10.69 12.17
C GLU A 95 12.66 -9.17 12.37
N LEU A 96 11.52 -8.50 12.53
CA LEU A 96 11.50 -7.05 12.73
C LEU A 96 12.09 -6.67 14.10
N ASP A 97 12.89 -5.62 14.13
CA ASP A 97 13.47 -5.06 15.35
C ASP A 97 12.35 -4.60 16.29
N GLN A 98 12.39 -5.07 17.55
CA GLN A 98 11.36 -4.73 18.55
C GLN A 98 11.45 -3.26 19.00
N GLN A 99 12.65 -2.67 18.98
CA GLN A 99 12.87 -1.25 19.21
C GLN A 99 13.39 -0.65 17.90
N PRO A 100 12.58 0.10 17.13
CA PRO A 100 13.04 0.73 15.92
C PRO A 100 14.10 1.77 16.25
N HIS A 101 15.34 1.35 16.14
CA HIS A 101 16.47 2.27 16.29
C HIS A 101 16.48 3.28 15.15
N THR A 102 16.67 4.48 15.47
CA THR A 102 17.29 5.68 14.92
C THR A 102 17.55 5.78 13.41
N ASN A 103 17.34 4.76 12.56
CA ASN A 103 17.69 4.82 11.14
C ASN A 103 16.57 5.34 10.23
N TRP A 104 15.65 6.12 10.77
CA TRP A 104 14.59 6.78 10.00
C TRP A 104 15.13 7.65 8.85
N HIS A 105 16.32 8.22 9.02
CA HIS A 105 16.99 8.97 7.95
C HIS A 105 17.33 8.07 6.74
N ILE A 106 17.67 6.79 6.97
CA ILE A 106 17.91 5.81 5.88
C ILE A 106 16.58 5.48 5.19
N MET A 107 15.50 5.25 5.96
CA MET A 107 14.16 5.03 5.44
C MET A 107 13.74 6.17 4.49
N GLY A 108 13.91 7.43 4.90
CA GLY A 108 13.60 8.60 4.08
C GLY A 108 14.47 8.70 2.82
N SER A 109 15.76 8.40 2.93
CA SER A 109 16.68 8.38 1.79
C SER A 109 16.35 7.27 0.79
N HIS A 110 15.96 6.08 1.27
CA HIS A 110 15.56 4.96 0.42
C HIS A 110 14.25 5.26 -0.35
N LEU A 111 13.27 5.87 0.32
CA LEU A 111 12.03 6.29 -0.36
C LEU A 111 12.30 7.36 -1.42
N ALA A 112 13.11 8.36 -1.10
CA ALA A 112 13.50 9.38 -2.08
C ALA A 112 14.22 8.76 -3.29
N SER A 113 15.10 7.78 -3.06
CA SER A 113 15.79 7.05 -4.12
C SER A 113 14.83 6.26 -5.02
N LEU A 114 13.81 5.60 -4.45
CA LEU A 114 12.75 4.93 -5.20
C LEU A 114 12.01 5.92 -6.09
N HIS A 115 11.56 7.04 -5.51
CA HIS A 115 10.77 8.05 -6.21
C HIS A 115 11.54 8.79 -7.32
N LEU A 116 12.86 8.87 -7.24
CA LEU A 116 13.70 9.55 -8.26
C LEU A 116 13.91 8.73 -9.53
N LYS A 117 13.54 7.46 -9.58
CA LYS A 117 13.86 6.58 -10.72
C LYS A 117 13.10 6.90 -12.01
N HIS A 118 11.91 7.51 -11.95
CA HIS A 118 11.10 7.97 -13.10
C HIS A 118 11.12 7.02 -14.32
N ARG A 119 10.76 5.75 -14.12
CA ARG A 119 10.79 4.72 -15.17
C ARG A 119 9.66 4.83 -16.19
N GLN A 120 8.60 5.61 -15.88
CA GLN A 120 7.40 5.76 -16.69
C GLN A 120 7.17 7.21 -17.11
N ALA A 121 6.45 7.37 -18.22
CA ALA A 121 6.02 8.67 -18.72
C ALA A 121 4.55 8.98 -18.40
N MET A 122 3.81 8.01 -17.91
CA MET A 122 2.38 8.08 -17.61
C MET A 122 2.11 7.64 -16.18
N PHE A 123 0.95 8.03 -15.65
CA PHE A 123 0.44 7.67 -14.34
C PHE A 123 -0.50 6.48 -14.45
N GLY A 124 -0.37 5.50 -13.58
CA GLY A 124 -1.13 4.26 -13.63
C GLY A 124 -0.27 3.03 -13.37
N PHE A 125 -0.78 1.87 -13.75
CA PHE A 125 -0.05 0.61 -13.66
C PHE A 125 -0.53 -0.34 -14.76
N ASP A 126 0.23 -1.42 -15.05
CA ASP A 126 -0.10 -2.36 -16.12
C ASP A 126 -1.38 -3.16 -15.85
N GLN A 127 -1.74 -3.28 -14.58
CA GLN A 127 -2.97 -3.95 -14.15
C GLN A 127 -3.58 -3.25 -12.94
N ASP A 128 -4.88 -3.42 -12.76
CA ASP A 128 -5.53 -3.05 -11.51
C ASP A 128 -4.96 -3.90 -10.38
N ASN A 129 -4.87 -3.33 -9.19
CA ASN A 129 -4.42 -4.04 -8.00
C ASN A 129 -5.33 -3.72 -6.80
N PHE A 130 -4.81 -3.77 -5.58
CA PHE A 130 -5.65 -3.63 -4.39
C PHE A 130 -5.00 -2.72 -3.36
N ILE A 131 -5.82 -1.98 -2.61
CA ILE A 131 -5.46 -1.33 -1.36
C ILE A 131 -6.28 -1.95 -0.23
N GLY A 132 -5.64 -2.80 0.59
CA GLY A 132 -6.37 -3.73 1.45
C GLY A 132 -7.26 -4.67 0.62
N PRO A 133 -8.57 -4.81 0.94
CA PRO A 133 -9.50 -5.63 0.17
C PRO A 133 -10.12 -4.89 -1.03
N THR A 134 -9.86 -3.59 -1.20
CA THR A 134 -10.53 -2.76 -2.22
C THR A 134 -9.74 -2.76 -3.52
N THR A 135 -10.39 -3.06 -4.63
CA THR A 135 -9.80 -2.90 -5.97
C THR A 135 -9.35 -1.47 -6.19
N GLN A 136 -8.14 -1.30 -6.70
CA GLN A 136 -7.49 -0.04 -7.02
C GLN A 136 -7.29 0.04 -8.53
N PRO A 137 -8.16 0.77 -9.29
CA PRO A 137 -8.03 0.91 -10.73
C PRO A 137 -6.76 1.68 -11.10
N ASN A 138 -6.09 1.24 -12.15
CA ASN A 138 -4.79 1.77 -12.54
C ASN A 138 -4.68 2.10 -14.02
N ARG A 139 -5.76 2.46 -14.69
CA ARG A 139 -5.72 2.84 -16.11
C ARG A 139 -4.67 3.92 -16.35
N TRP A 140 -3.92 3.80 -17.42
CA TRP A 140 -2.84 4.73 -17.77
C TRP A 140 -3.38 6.11 -18.21
N HIS A 141 -2.92 7.17 -17.56
CA HIS A 141 -3.25 8.56 -17.86
C HIS A 141 -1.98 9.39 -18.10
N LYS A 142 -2.06 10.34 -19.02
CA LYS A 142 -0.96 11.29 -19.29
C LYS A 142 -0.87 12.42 -18.26
N LYS A 143 -1.97 12.69 -17.55
CA LYS A 143 -2.08 13.79 -16.60
C LYS A 143 -2.40 13.27 -15.20
N TRP A 144 -1.62 13.71 -14.23
CA TRP A 144 -1.79 13.32 -12.84
C TRP A 144 -3.14 13.69 -12.24
N ASN A 145 -3.57 14.94 -12.47
CA ASN A 145 -4.85 15.44 -11.96
C ASN A 145 -6.05 14.61 -12.45
N ILE A 146 -6.00 14.09 -13.67
CA ILE A 146 -7.05 13.22 -14.20
C ILE A 146 -6.99 11.86 -13.52
N PHE A 147 -5.79 11.25 -13.49
CA PHE A 147 -5.60 9.95 -12.86
C PHE A 147 -6.08 9.94 -11.41
N PHE A 148 -5.57 10.87 -10.59
CA PHE A 148 -5.88 10.87 -9.16
C PHE A 148 -7.37 11.16 -8.89
N ALA A 149 -7.94 12.12 -9.59
CA ALA A 149 -9.35 12.46 -9.41
C ALA A 149 -10.29 11.34 -9.84
N GLU A 150 -10.01 10.65 -10.95
CA GLU A 150 -10.90 9.60 -11.47
C GLU A 150 -10.63 8.24 -10.80
N GLU A 151 -9.38 7.76 -10.87
CA GLU A 151 -9.02 6.39 -10.46
C GLU A 151 -8.86 6.27 -8.93
N ARG A 152 -8.73 7.37 -8.20
CA ARG A 152 -8.63 7.35 -6.73
C ARG A 152 -9.88 7.90 -6.07
N ILE A 153 -10.15 9.19 -6.21
CA ILE A 153 -11.27 9.84 -5.51
C ILE A 153 -12.61 9.42 -6.11
N GLY A 154 -12.77 9.50 -7.42
CA GLY A 154 -14.02 9.14 -8.12
C GLY A 154 -14.39 7.67 -7.90
N TRP A 155 -13.42 6.76 -7.94
CA TRP A 155 -13.63 5.35 -7.67
C TRP A 155 -14.13 5.10 -6.25
N GLN A 156 -13.47 5.66 -5.24
CA GLN A 156 -13.88 5.47 -3.84
C GLN A 156 -15.28 6.06 -3.56
N LEU A 157 -15.61 7.21 -4.14
CA LEU A 157 -16.95 7.79 -4.04
C LEU A 157 -17.99 6.92 -4.76
N GLN A 158 -17.64 6.31 -5.89
CA GLN A 158 -18.51 5.36 -6.59
C GLN A 158 -18.82 4.14 -5.72
N LEU A 159 -17.81 3.57 -5.07
CA LEU A 159 -18.01 2.42 -4.16
C LEU A 159 -18.89 2.76 -2.95
N LEU A 160 -18.80 3.99 -2.41
CA LEU A 160 -19.69 4.46 -1.35
C LEU A 160 -21.13 4.62 -1.89
N HIS A 161 -21.29 5.22 -3.08
CA HIS A 161 -22.59 5.37 -3.73
C HIS A 161 -23.29 4.02 -3.94
N GLU A 162 -22.57 2.98 -4.39
CA GLU A 162 -23.11 1.62 -4.56
C GLU A 162 -23.60 1.01 -3.23
N LYS A 163 -23.10 1.49 -2.10
CA LYS A 163 -23.57 1.14 -0.75
C LYS A 163 -24.68 2.06 -0.24
N GLY A 164 -25.17 3.00 -1.08
CA GLY A 164 -26.21 3.97 -0.71
C GLY A 164 -25.69 5.13 0.15
N ILE A 165 -24.38 5.42 0.08
CA ILE A 165 -23.75 6.50 0.85
C ILE A 165 -23.24 7.57 -0.11
N ASP A 166 -23.86 8.75 -0.08
CA ASP A 166 -23.46 9.92 -0.85
C ASP A 166 -22.90 10.99 0.09
N LEU A 167 -21.59 11.19 0.08
CA LEU A 167 -20.91 12.22 0.88
C LEU A 167 -20.90 13.58 0.18
N VAL A 168 -20.90 13.56 -1.16
CA VAL A 168 -20.86 14.73 -2.05
C VAL A 168 -21.32 14.32 -3.44
N ASP A 169 -21.75 15.27 -4.28
CA ASP A 169 -21.92 14.98 -5.70
C ASP A 169 -20.58 14.55 -6.32
N LYS A 170 -20.53 13.32 -6.80
CA LYS A 170 -19.27 12.68 -7.26
C LYS A 170 -18.67 13.43 -8.44
N ASP A 171 -19.50 13.76 -9.46
CA ASP A 171 -18.99 14.34 -10.70
C ASP A 171 -18.49 15.76 -10.48
N TYR A 172 -19.21 16.55 -9.68
CA TYR A 172 -18.77 17.86 -9.25
C TYR A 172 -17.45 17.79 -8.48
N PHE A 173 -17.34 16.89 -7.51
CA PHE A 173 -16.15 16.79 -6.65
C PHE A 173 -14.91 16.28 -7.42
N VAL A 174 -15.09 15.31 -8.31
CA VAL A 174 -14.02 14.86 -9.23
C VAL A 174 -13.52 16.01 -10.10
N ALA A 175 -14.43 16.83 -10.64
CA ALA A 175 -14.05 18.03 -11.41
C ALA A 175 -13.27 19.03 -10.56
N LEU A 176 -13.68 19.27 -9.33
CA LEU A 176 -12.97 20.13 -8.37
C LEU A 176 -11.55 19.63 -8.09
N ILE A 177 -11.37 18.35 -7.79
CA ILE A 177 -10.04 17.75 -7.55
C ILE A 177 -9.14 17.87 -8.78
N LYS A 178 -9.68 17.67 -10.00
CA LYS A 178 -8.95 17.89 -11.25
C LYS A 178 -8.44 19.32 -11.36
N ASP A 179 -9.26 20.30 -11.00
CA ASP A 179 -8.91 21.72 -11.05
C ASP A 179 -7.84 22.07 -10.01
N MET A 180 -8.03 21.65 -8.77
CA MET A 180 -7.07 21.88 -7.66
C MET A 180 -5.66 21.32 -7.97
N LEU A 181 -5.57 20.22 -8.68
CA LEU A 181 -4.30 19.58 -9.05
C LEU A 181 -3.82 20.00 -10.46
N HIS A 182 -4.56 20.85 -11.19
CA HIS A 182 -4.28 21.17 -12.59
C HIS A 182 -2.90 21.81 -12.81
N SER A 183 -2.51 22.73 -11.95
CA SER A 183 -1.24 23.47 -12.05
C SER A 183 -0.05 22.69 -11.50
N HIS A 184 -0.31 21.56 -10.81
CA HIS A 184 0.75 20.74 -10.21
C HIS A 184 1.38 19.82 -11.26
N THR A 185 2.59 20.16 -11.68
CA THR A 185 3.35 19.38 -12.65
C THR A 185 4.27 18.40 -11.94
N VAL A 186 4.06 17.11 -12.18
CA VAL A 186 4.82 16.03 -11.56
C VAL A 186 5.35 15.04 -12.60
N LYS A 187 6.40 14.34 -12.23
CA LYS A 187 6.88 13.17 -12.99
C LYS A 187 6.38 11.90 -12.28
N PRO A 188 5.93 10.89 -13.04
CA PRO A 188 5.53 9.61 -12.45
C PRO A 188 6.68 8.99 -11.67
N SER A 189 6.45 8.68 -10.40
CA SER A 189 7.35 7.92 -9.53
C SER A 189 6.69 6.60 -9.19
N LEU A 190 7.47 5.52 -9.08
CA LEU A 190 6.95 4.28 -8.52
C LEU A 190 6.68 4.50 -7.03
N LEU A 191 5.42 4.30 -6.62
CA LEU A 191 5.00 4.44 -5.24
C LEU A 191 4.96 3.07 -4.56
N HIS A 192 5.13 3.07 -3.23
CA HIS A 192 4.70 1.96 -2.39
C HIS A 192 3.17 1.85 -2.42
N GLY A 193 2.48 2.99 -2.42
CA GLY A 193 1.03 3.11 -2.55
C GLY A 193 0.23 2.94 -1.26
N ASP A 194 0.85 2.34 -0.22
CA ASP A 194 0.31 2.23 1.13
C ASP A 194 1.43 2.43 2.18
N PHE A 195 2.14 3.57 2.07
CA PHE A 195 3.36 3.87 2.84
C PHE A 195 3.06 4.52 4.18
N TRP A 196 2.74 3.72 5.18
CA TRP A 196 2.48 4.17 6.54
C TRP A 196 3.17 3.26 7.56
N ARG A 197 3.19 3.68 8.84
CA ARG A 197 3.96 3.01 9.90
C ARG A 197 3.61 1.52 10.07
N GLY A 198 2.41 1.10 9.72
CA GLY A 198 1.96 -0.30 9.80
C GLY A 198 2.59 -1.22 8.75
N ASN A 199 3.08 -0.66 7.64
CA ASN A 199 3.61 -1.39 6.50
C ASN A 199 5.14 -1.26 6.36
N MET A 200 5.83 -0.94 7.46
CA MET A 200 7.28 -0.77 7.48
C MET A 200 7.90 -1.21 8.80
N GLY A 201 9.19 -1.48 8.76
CA GLY A 201 9.97 -1.85 9.95
C GLY A 201 11.46 -1.75 9.69
N PHE A 202 12.23 -2.34 10.59
CA PHE A 202 13.67 -2.46 10.46
C PHE A 202 14.08 -3.88 10.78
N ILE A 203 15.08 -4.39 10.08
CA ILE A 203 15.72 -5.68 10.32
C ILE A 203 17.21 -5.40 10.49
N GLN A 204 17.73 -5.63 11.69
CA GLN A 204 19.13 -5.28 12.02
C GLN A 204 19.45 -3.83 11.62
N SER A 205 18.50 -2.92 11.88
CA SER A 205 18.58 -1.50 11.55
C SER A 205 18.50 -1.14 10.05
N VAL A 206 18.27 -2.10 9.16
CA VAL A 206 18.02 -1.86 7.72
C VAL A 206 16.51 -1.64 7.50
N PRO A 207 16.10 -0.58 6.78
CA PRO A 207 14.69 -0.32 6.49
C PRO A 207 14.04 -1.44 5.67
N SER A 208 12.86 -1.87 6.09
CA SER A 208 12.03 -2.86 5.42
C SER A 208 10.64 -2.32 5.17
N VAL A 209 10.01 -2.71 4.05
CA VAL A 209 8.62 -2.40 3.68
C VAL A 209 7.88 -3.63 3.20
N PHE A 210 6.57 -3.67 3.41
CA PHE A 210 5.69 -4.79 3.04
C PHE A 210 4.26 -4.28 2.79
N ASP A 211 3.37 -5.14 2.30
CA ASP A 211 1.97 -4.81 1.95
C ASP A 211 1.84 -3.64 0.94
N PRO A 212 2.55 -3.67 -0.19
CA PRO A 212 2.52 -2.59 -1.16
C PRO A 212 1.25 -2.61 -2.02
N SER A 213 0.85 -1.42 -2.47
CA SER A 213 -0.22 -1.17 -3.45
C SER A 213 0.34 -0.34 -4.61
N CYS A 214 1.37 -0.87 -5.30
CA CYS A 214 2.22 -0.11 -6.22
C CYS A 214 1.49 0.44 -7.44
N TYR A 215 1.85 1.65 -7.82
CA TYR A 215 1.52 2.27 -9.10
C TYR A 215 2.46 3.45 -9.37
N TYR A 216 2.47 3.96 -10.61
CA TYR A 216 3.20 5.17 -10.95
C TYR A 216 2.33 6.40 -10.72
N GLY A 217 2.70 7.21 -9.74
CA GLY A 217 1.95 8.37 -9.28
C GLY A 217 2.82 9.55 -8.88
N ASP A 218 2.18 10.55 -8.26
CA ASP A 218 2.91 11.62 -7.58
C ASP A 218 3.49 11.10 -6.27
N ARG A 219 4.80 11.23 -6.11
CA ARG A 219 5.55 10.82 -4.91
C ARG A 219 5.01 11.41 -3.60
N GLU A 220 4.35 12.57 -3.68
CA GLU A 220 3.76 13.21 -2.50
C GLU A 220 2.63 12.39 -1.88
N VAL A 221 2.05 11.44 -2.60
CA VAL A 221 1.03 10.52 -2.08
C VAL A 221 1.59 9.63 -0.96
N ASP A 222 2.77 9.01 -1.17
CA ASP A 222 3.41 8.19 -0.13
C ASP A 222 3.81 9.03 1.09
N ILE A 223 4.26 10.27 0.88
CA ILE A 223 4.58 11.18 1.98
C ILE A 223 3.30 11.56 2.75
N ALA A 224 2.24 11.94 2.05
CA ALA A 224 0.96 12.28 2.68
C ALA A 224 0.37 11.10 3.47
N MET A 225 0.51 9.87 2.97
CA MET A 225 0.09 8.65 3.65
C MET A 225 0.91 8.42 4.93
N SER A 226 2.23 8.67 4.89
CA SER A 226 3.09 8.51 6.07
C SER A 226 2.78 9.46 7.22
N GLU A 227 2.08 10.57 6.94
CA GLU A 227 1.66 11.56 7.93
C GLU A 227 0.25 11.34 8.48
N LEU A 228 -0.58 10.48 7.85
CA LEU A 228 -2.01 10.41 8.10
C LEU A 228 -2.38 9.84 9.48
N PHE A 229 -1.90 8.64 9.80
CA PHE A 229 -2.33 7.94 11.03
C PHE A 229 -1.41 8.22 12.21
N ALA A 230 -0.11 8.17 12.00
CA ALA A 230 0.91 8.48 12.97
C ALA A 230 2.15 8.96 12.21
N PRO A 231 2.46 10.25 12.22
CA PRO A 231 3.62 10.79 11.53
C PRO A 231 4.89 10.03 11.89
N LEU A 232 5.73 9.81 10.91
CA LEU A 232 7.06 9.23 11.12
C LEU A 232 7.96 10.23 11.85
N PRO A 233 9.07 9.80 12.45
CA PRO A 233 10.02 10.73 13.07
C PRO A 233 10.58 11.75 12.08
N ASP A 234 10.85 12.97 12.54
CA ASP A 234 11.37 14.08 11.72
C ASP A 234 12.60 13.72 10.90
N ALA A 235 13.45 12.84 11.42
CA ALA A 235 14.64 12.34 10.72
C ALA A 235 14.30 11.72 9.35
N PHE A 236 13.12 11.09 9.19
CA PHE A 236 12.64 10.57 7.94
C PHE A 236 12.38 11.71 6.93
N TYR A 237 11.57 12.70 7.32
CA TYR A 237 11.17 13.80 6.43
C TYR A 237 12.35 14.71 6.07
N ILE A 238 13.24 14.97 7.02
CA ILE A 238 14.47 15.74 6.79
C ILE A 238 15.34 15.05 5.75
N ALA A 239 15.55 13.74 5.88
CA ALA A 239 16.38 12.97 4.96
C ALA A 239 15.71 12.87 3.58
N TYR A 240 14.41 12.62 3.52
CA TYR A 240 13.66 12.59 2.26
C TYR A 240 13.79 13.94 1.53
N ASN A 241 13.49 15.05 2.20
CA ASN A 241 13.55 16.38 1.63
C ASN A 241 14.97 16.81 1.21
N LYS A 242 16.01 16.32 1.88
CA LYS A 242 17.40 16.54 1.48
C LYS A 242 17.71 15.94 0.10
N HIS A 243 17.15 14.77 -0.21
CA HIS A 243 17.40 14.06 -1.47
C HIS A 243 16.41 14.45 -2.57
N TYR A 244 15.15 14.66 -2.21
CA TYR A 244 14.09 15.00 -3.14
C TYR A 244 13.09 15.98 -2.49
N PRO A 245 13.40 17.29 -2.47
CA PRO A 245 12.58 18.31 -1.80
C PRO A 245 11.12 18.29 -2.28
N LEU A 246 10.18 18.38 -1.34
CA LEU A 246 8.76 18.57 -1.66
C LEU A 246 8.56 19.92 -2.36
N THR A 247 7.59 19.97 -3.27
CA THR A 247 7.31 21.18 -4.03
C THR A 247 6.42 22.14 -3.24
N GLN A 248 6.51 23.44 -3.57
CA GLN A 248 5.63 24.45 -2.97
C GLN A 248 4.16 24.05 -3.13
N GLY A 249 3.35 24.27 -2.08
CA GLY A 249 1.93 23.92 -2.06
C GLY A 249 1.64 22.47 -1.63
N TYR A 250 2.64 21.73 -1.16
CA TYR A 250 2.44 20.36 -0.65
C TYR A 250 1.39 20.30 0.46
N GLU A 251 1.37 21.24 1.41
CA GLU A 251 0.41 21.22 2.53
C GLU A 251 -1.06 21.27 2.07
N GLN A 252 -1.34 21.96 0.96
CA GLN A 252 -2.69 21.97 0.37
C GLN A 252 -2.98 20.64 -0.33
N ARG A 253 -2.04 20.13 -1.13
CA ARG A 253 -2.19 18.84 -1.83
C ARG A 253 -2.27 17.65 -0.88
N LYS A 254 -1.57 17.71 0.25
CA LYS A 254 -1.63 16.69 1.31
C LYS A 254 -3.06 16.37 1.70
N LEU A 255 -3.91 17.37 1.88
CA LEU A 255 -5.32 17.16 2.20
C LEU A 255 -6.06 16.37 1.11
N ILE A 256 -5.74 16.64 -0.16
CA ILE A 256 -6.33 15.90 -1.29
C ILE A 256 -5.82 14.45 -1.29
N TYR A 257 -4.52 14.23 -1.08
CA TYR A 257 -3.92 12.89 -1.14
C TYR A 257 -4.37 12.02 0.05
N GLN A 258 -4.48 12.59 1.24
CA GLN A 258 -4.97 11.88 2.42
C GLN A 258 -6.44 11.49 2.33
N LEU A 259 -7.25 12.21 1.53
CA LEU A 259 -8.65 11.84 1.33
C LEU A 259 -8.81 10.45 0.70
N TYR A 260 -7.90 10.00 -0.16
CA TYR A 260 -7.98 8.68 -0.79
C TYR A 260 -7.98 7.53 0.24
N PRO A 261 -6.99 7.37 1.12
CA PRO A 261 -7.01 6.32 2.14
C PRO A 261 -8.15 6.50 3.17
N ILE A 262 -8.56 7.72 3.48
CA ILE A 262 -9.72 7.98 4.37
C ILE A 262 -11.01 7.44 3.72
N LEU A 263 -11.25 7.72 2.43
CA LEU A 263 -12.40 7.17 1.69
C LEU A 263 -12.31 5.65 1.58
N ASN A 264 -11.12 5.08 1.39
CA ASN A 264 -10.95 3.63 1.38
C ASN A 264 -11.31 3.03 2.75
N HIS A 265 -10.87 3.61 3.86
CA HIS A 265 -11.27 3.17 5.19
C HIS A 265 -12.78 3.37 5.44
N ALA A 266 -13.38 4.43 4.93
CA ALA A 266 -14.83 4.62 4.98
C ALA A 266 -15.57 3.51 4.22
N ASN A 267 -15.03 3.07 3.07
CA ASN A 267 -15.55 1.94 2.32
C ASN A 267 -15.42 0.60 3.04
N ILE A 268 -14.33 0.36 3.77
CA ILE A 268 -14.06 -0.91 4.44
C ILE A 268 -14.73 -0.99 5.80
N PHE A 269 -14.61 0.06 6.62
CA PHE A 269 -14.96 0.04 8.04
C PHE A 269 -16.19 0.87 8.39
N ALA A 270 -16.64 1.75 7.49
CA ALA A 270 -17.74 2.71 7.77
C ALA A 270 -17.49 3.55 9.06
N GLY A 271 -18.52 3.77 9.88
CA GLY A 271 -18.39 4.38 11.22
C GLY A 271 -17.72 5.76 11.20
N HIS A 272 -16.72 5.96 12.04
CA HIS A 272 -16.03 7.24 12.20
C HIS A 272 -15.28 7.69 10.93
N TYR A 273 -14.84 6.75 10.08
CA TYR A 273 -14.18 7.10 8.81
C TYR A 273 -15.12 7.81 7.82
N LEU A 274 -16.43 7.54 7.86
CA LEU A 274 -17.41 8.30 7.08
C LEU A 274 -17.48 9.75 7.54
N THR A 275 -17.41 9.99 8.85
CA THR A 275 -17.41 11.34 9.43
C THR A 275 -16.12 12.07 9.06
N GLU A 276 -14.98 11.40 9.16
CA GLU A 276 -13.67 11.94 8.79
C GLU A 276 -13.62 12.29 7.29
N ALA A 277 -14.07 11.38 6.42
CA ALA A 277 -14.17 11.63 4.98
C ALA A 277 -15.04 12.86 4.67
N LYS A 278 -16.20 12.98 5.32
CA LYS A 278 -17.09 14.12 5.15
C LYS A 278 -16.43 15.43 5.58
N GLN A 279 -15.77 15.45 6.74
CA GLN A 279 -15.03 16.62 7.22
C GLN A 279 -13.91 17.03 6.26
N GLN A 280 -13.15 16.07 5.73
CA GLN A 280 -12.08 16.35 4.78
C GLN A 280 -12.66 16.92 3.46
N ILE A 281 -13.75 16.36 2.96
CA ILE A 281 -14.47 16.90 1.79
C ILE A 281 -14.92 18.34 2.05
N GLU A 282 -15.53 18.62 3.20
CA GLU A 282 -15.99 19.97 3.56
C GLU A 282 -14.84 20.99 3.65
N LEU A 283 -13.62 20.54 4.05
CA LEU A 283 -12.43 21.40 4.04
C LEU A 283 -11.99 21.73 2.61
N LEU A 284 -12.09 20.79 1.69
CA LEU A 284 -11.69 20.99 0.29
C LEU A 284 -12.72 21.78 -0.53
N LEU A 285 -13.96 21.91 -0.04
CA LEU A 285 -15.02 22.70 -0.66
C LEU A 285 -14.96 24.20 -0.29
N LYS A 286 -14.14 24.60 0.67
CA LYS A 286 -13.97 26.01 1.12
C LYS A 286 -12.90 26.72 0.33
#